data_8283518d4eb66e69c0822ad32837030b
#
_entry.id   8283518d4eb66e69c0822ad32837030b
#
_cell.length_a   1.000
_cell.length_b   1.000
_cell.length_c   1.000
_cell.angle_alpha   90.00
_cell.angle_beta   90.00
_cell.angle_gamma   90.00
#
_symmetry.space_group_name_H-M   'P 1'
#
loop_
_entity.id
_entity.type
_entity.pdbx_description
1 polymer ?
#
loop_
_entity_poly.entity_id
_entity_poly.type
_entity_poly.pdbx_seq_one_letter_code
_entity_poly.pdbx_strand_id
1 'polypeptide(L)'
;MIDYQPMQQGNTYLAVQAKRSAIFDGIGIERLSALLACLGAKRQRLVKGETLMRTGERADRIGVLLSGALSISTYDLEGRRTIIKRIGPAEIVAAAQSLSGAETMSVDVEADEDSDVLLVKTDRILSPC
;
A
#
# COMPACT_ATOMS: atom_id res chain seq x y z
N MET A 1 6.18 -4.71 -15.19
CA MET A 1 5.26 -5.83 -14.92
C MET A 1 4.90 -5.86 -13.45
N ILE A 2 3.67 -6.16 -13.14
CA ILE A 2 3.19 -6.26 -11.76
C ILE A 2 3.13 -7.72 -11.35
N ASP A 3 3.76 -8.02 -10.22
CA ASP A 3 3.69 -9.35 -9.59
C ASP A 3 2.76 -9.24 -8.39
N TYR A 4 1.59 -9.88 -8.47
CA TYR A 4 0.52 -9.74 -7.51
C TYR A 4 0.25 -11.08 -6.85
N GLN A 5 0.65 -11.21 -5.59
CA GLN A 5 0.55 -12.46 -4.85
C GLN A 5 -0.28 -12.30 -3.57
N PRO A 6 -1.24 -13.18 -3.30
CA PRO A 6 -1.93 -13.16 -2.04
C PRO A 6 -0.99 -13.55 -0.88
N MET A 7 -1.20 -12.93 0.27
CA MET A 7 -0.48 -13.31 1.49
C MET A 7 -0.99 -14.66 1.97
N GLN A 8 -0.05 -15.50 2.40
CA GLN A 8 -0.37 -16.80 2.99
C GLN A 8 -0.11 -16.75 4.49
N GLN A 9 -0.95 -17.46 5.25
CA GLN A 9 -0.75 -17.59 6.67
C GLN A 9 0.61 -18.27 6.93
N GLY A 10 1.38 -17.72 7.87
CA GLY A 10 2.70 -18.24 8.18
C GLY A 10 3.83 -17.65 7.37
N ASN A 11 3.56 -16.69 6.49
CA ASN A 11 4.62 -16.00 5.76
C ASN A 11 5.33 -15.01 6.67
N THR A 12 6.32 -15.50 7.42
CA THR A 12 7.02 -14.70 8.42
C THR A 12 7.90 -13.62 7.82
N TYR A 13 8.43 -13.84 6.61
CA TYR A 13 9.27 -12.82 5.95
C TYR A 13 8.49 -11.53 5.72
N LEU A 14 7.31 -11.62 5.09
CA LEU A 14 6.50 -10.43 4.83
C LEU A 14 5.95 -9.82 6.10
N ALA A 15 5.63 -10.64 7.11
CA ALA A 15 5.20 -10.14 8.41
C ALA A 15 6.30 -9.34 9.09
N VAL A 16 7.55 -9.79 9.03
CA VAL A 16 8.69 -9.05 9.58
C VAL A 16 8.86 -7.70 8.88
N GLN A 17 8.74 -7.67 7.56
CA GLN A 17 8.82 -6.42 6.81
C GLN A 17 7.67 -5.48 7.16
N ALA A 18 6.44 -5.99 7.23
CA ALA A 18 5.26 -5.20 7.53
C ALA A 18 5.28 -4.65 8.96
N LYS A 19 5.87 -5.38 9.91
CA LYS A 19 5.97 -4.94 11.31
C LYS A 19 6.75 -3.65 11.49
N ARG A 20 7.56 -3.27 10.51
CA ARG A 20 8.27 -1.99 10.53
C ARG A 20 7.32 -0.80 10.39
N SER A 21 6.10 -1.02 9.93
CA SER A 21 5.08 0.02 9.83
C SER A 21 4.42 0.27 11.19
N ALA A 22 4.11 1.53 11.48
CA ALA A 22 3.46 1.92 12.73
C ALA A 22 2.08 1.27 12.91
N ILE A 23 1.39 0.95 11.81
CA ILE A 23 0.05 0.33 11.89
C ILE A 23 0.10 -1.07 12.53
N PHE A 24 1.23 -1.74 12.46
CA PHE A 24 1.41 -3.09 12.98
C PHE A 24 2.28 -3.13 14.24
N ASP A 25 2.62 -1.96 14.79
CA ASP A 25 3.46 -1.87 15.97
C ASP A 25 2.78 -2.53 17.18
N GLY A 26 3.57 -3.27 17.95
CA GLY A 26 3.07 -3.96 19.13
C GLY A 26 2.45 -5.33 18.87
N ILE A 27 2.36 -5.77 17.62
CA ILE A 27 1.81 -7.08 17.25
C ILE A 27 2.94 -8.09 17.09
N GLY A 28 2.84 -9.26 17.71
CA GLY A 28 3.82 -10.33 17.53
C GLY A 28 3.82 -10.85 16.09
N ILE A 29 4.99 -11.33 15.62
CA ILE A 29 5.17 -11.73 14.22
C ILE A 29 4.19 -12.82 13.80
N GLU A 30 3.95 -13.83 14.67
CA GLU A 30 3.01 -14.92 14.35
C GLU A 30 1.58 -14.40 14.23
N ARG A 31 1.15 -13.53 15.14
CA ARG A 31 -0.16 -12.91 15.10
C ARG A 31 -0.29 -12.00 13.88
N LEU A 32 0.77 -11.28 13.55
CA LEU A 32 0.75 -10.39 12.39
C LEU A 32 0.60 -11.19 11.11
N SER A 33 1.30 -12.31 10.96
CA SER A 33 1.16 -13.17 9.79
C SER A 33 -0.28 -13.67 9.62
N ALA A 34 -0.90 -14.14 10.71
CA ALA A 34 -2.29 -14.58 10.69
C ALA A 34 -3.24 -13.42 10.41
N LEU A 35 -2.99 -12.25 10.99
CA LEU A 35 -3.81 -11.05 10.76
C LEU A 35 -3.76 -10.60 9.30
N LEU A 36 -2.60 -10.58 8.69
CA LEU A 36 -2.45 -10.20 7.30
C LEU A 36 -3.21 -11.16 6.37
N ALA A 37 -3.17 -12.46 6.67
CA ALA A 37 -3.94 -13.44 5.93
C ALA A 37 -5.44 -13.20 6.10
N CYS A 38 -5.90 -12.91 7.30
CA CYS A 38 -7.31 -12.62 7.59
C CYS A 38 -7.78 -11.33 6.87
N LEU A 39 -6.95 -10.31 6.83
CA LEU A 39 -7.26 -9.06 6.14
C LEU A 39 -7.25 -9.20 4.61
N GLY A 40 -6.85 -10.35 4.09
CA GLY A 40 -6.72 -10.54 2.64
C GLY A 40 -5.62 -9.69 2.04
N ALA A 41 -4.56 -9.45 2.79
CA ALA A 41 -3.43 -8.67 2.32
C ALA A 41 -2.77 -9.34 1.13
N LYS A 42 -2.34 -8.53 0.14
CA LYS A 42 -1.69 -9.01 -1.07
C LYS A 42 -0.43 -8.21 -1.32
N ARG A 43 0.57 -8.91 -1.84
CA ARG A 43 1.83 -8.29 -2.21
C ARG A 43 1.79 -7.90 -3.68
N GLN A 44 2.24 -6.71 -3.98
CA GLN A 44 2.38 -6.23 -5.36
C GLN A 44 3.77 -5.67 -5.57
N ARG A 45 4.44 -6.15 -6.61
CA ARG A 45 5.72 -5.60 -7.03
C ARG A 45 5.52 -4.59 -8.14
N LEU A 46 6.30 -3.52 -8.08
CA LEU A 46 6.31 -2.47 -9.10
C LEU A 46 7.73 -2.27 -9.58
N VAL A 47 7.91 -2.10 -10.88
CA VAL A 47 9.18 -1.61 -11.41
C VAL A 47 9.13 -0.09 -11.46
N LYS A 48 10.31 0.54 -11.47
CA LYS A 48 10.44 1.99 -11.55
C LYS A 48 9.56 2.55 -12.67
N GLY A 49 8.77 3.56 -12.34
CA GLY A 49 7.88 4.24 -13.28
C GLY A 49 6.47 3.68 -13.36
N GLU A 50 6.20 2.52 -12.77
CA GLU A 50 4.85 1.98 -12.75
C GLU A 50 3.96 2.73 -11.76
N THR A 51 2.67 2.81 -12.08
CA THR A 51 1.67 3.47 -11.23
C THR A 51 0.93 2.43 -10.40
N LEU A 52 0.90 2.63 -9.08
CA LEU A 52 0.17 1.75 -8.17
C LEU A 52 -1.30 2.13 -8.11
N MET A 53 -1.58 3.42 -7.99
CA MET A 53 -2.94 3.96 -7.91
C MET A 53 -3.00 5.24 -8.72
N ARG A 54 -4.12 5.47 -9.41
CA ARG A 54 -4.31 6.65 -10.26
C ARG A 54 -5.47 7.49 -9.77
N THR A 55 -5.39 8.79 -10.03
CA THR A 55 -6.51 9.71 -9.83
C THR A 55 -7.75 9.18 -10.56
N GLY A 56 -8.87 9.13 -9.87
CA GLY A 56 -10.12 8.63 -10.42
C GLY A 56 -10.39 7.16 -10.16
N GLU A 57 -9.39 6.38 -9.78
CA GLU A 57 -9.60 4.98 -9.38
C GLU A 57 -10.26 4.91 -8.02
N ARG A 58 -10.89 3.77 -7.71
CA ARG A 58 -11.54 3.60 -6.40
C ARG A 58 -10.52 3.69 -5.28
N ALA A 59 -10.87 4.44 -4.24
CA ALA A 59 -10.06 4.58 -3.03
C ALA A 59 -10.50 3.51 -2.01
N ASP A 60 -10.22 2.25 -2.33
CA ASP A 60 -10.66 1.11 -1.53
C ASP A 60 -9.52 0.24 -0.99
N ARG A 61 -8.28 0.73 -1.08
CA ARG A 61 -7.10 -0.01 -0.65
C ARG A 61 -6.13 0.89 0.09
N ILE A 62 -5.40 0.27 1.03
CA ILE A 62 -4.29 0.90 1.73
C ILE A 62 -3.04 0.12 1.37
N GLY A 63 -1.93 0.81 1.15
CA GLY A 63 -0.63 0.19 0.90
C GLY A 63 0.35 0.43 2.03
N VAL A 64 1.21 -0.55 2.27
CA VAL A 64 2.38 -0.41 3.12
C VAL A 64 3.60 -0.70 2.25
N LEU A 65 4.51 0.25 2.13
CA LEU A 65 5.71 0.06 1.34
C LEU A 65 6.68 -0.84 2.10
N LEU A 66 6.98 -1.99 1.53
CA LEU A 66 7.91 -2.95 2.15
C LEU A 66 9.36 -2.63 1.77
N SER A 67 9.59 -2.26 0.51
CA SER A 67 10.91 -1.86 0.02
C SER A 67 10.74 -0.97 -1.19
N GLY A 68 11.76 -0.17 -1.49
CA GLY A 68 11.75 0.75 -2.62
C GLY A 68 11.34 2.16 -2.23
N ALA A 69 10.76 2.89 -3.16
CA ALA A 69 10.30 4.26 -2.95
C ALA A 69 9.12 4.57 -3.85
N LEU A 70 8.11 5.24 -3.28
CA LEU A 70 6.94 5.70 -4.01
C LEU A 70 6.84 7.22 -3.92
N SER A 71 6.12 7.83 -4.86
CA SER A 71 5.77 9.25 -4.83
C SER A 71 4.28 9.41 -4.97
N ILE A 72 3.73 10.32 -4.18
CA ILE A 72 2.34 10.79 -4.34
C ILE A 72 2.41 12.08 -5.15
N SER A 73 1.70 12.11 -6.26
CA SER A 73 1.77 13.21 -7.22
C SER A 73 0.40 13.61 -7.73
N THR A 74 0.31 14.84 -8.26
CA THR A 74 -0.82 15.30 -9.05
C THR A 74 -0.33 15.76 -10.40
N TYR A 75 -1.20 15.68 -11.41
CA TYR A 75 -0.91 16.18 -12.76
C TYR A 75 -1.94 17.25 -13.10
N ASP A 76 -1.48 18.37 -13.67
CA ASP A 76 -2.40 19.40 -14.15
C ASP A 76 -2.89 19.06 -15.57
N LEU A 77 -3.76 19.92 -16.12
CA LEU A 77 -4.32 19.71 -17.46
C LEU A 77 -3.27 19.73 -18.57
N GLU A 78 -2.11 20.32 -18.30
CA GLU A 78 -1.00 20.39 -19.25
C GLU A 78 -0.03 19.22 -19.09
N GLY A 79 -0.31 18.31 -18.15
CA GLY A 79 0.51 17.16 -17.90
C GLY A 79 1.71 17.40 -16.98
N ARG A 80 1.77 18.56 -16.34
CA ARG A 80 2.86 18.85 -15.40
C ARG A 80 2.63 18.13 -14.08
N ARG A 81 3.67 17.46 -13.61
CA ARG A 81 3.64 16.67 -12.39
C ARG A 81 4.09 17.48 -11.18
N THR A 82 3.31 17.43 -10.10
CA THR A 82 3.70 17.99 -8.81
C THR A 82 3.80 16.86 -7.80
N ILE A 83 4.97 16.64 -7.25
CA ILE A 83 5.17 15.64 -6.19
C ILE A 83 4.74 16.25 -4.86
N ILE A 84 3.74 15.64 -4.24
CA ILE A 84 3.21 16.10 -2.95
C ILE A 84 4.02 15.51 -1.81
N LYS A 85 4.35 14.20 -1.89
CA LYS A 85 5.05 13.49 -0.83
C LYS A 85 5.79 12.30 -1.41
N ARG A 86 6.94 11.99 -0.82
CA ARG A 86 7.68 10.76 -1.10
C ARG A 86 7.46 9.77 0.05
N ILE A 87 7.30 8.51 -0.32
CA ILE A 87 7.01 7.41 0.61
C ILE A 87 8.23 6.50 0.67
N GLY A 88 8.73 6.25 1.87
CA GLY A 88 9.82 5.32 2.12
C GLY A 88 9.34 4.00 2.75
N PRO A 89 10.27 3.03 2.93
CA PRO A 89 9.92 1.73 3.52
C PRO A 89 9.25 1.87 4.89
N ALA A 90 8.28 1.01 5.13
CA ALA A 90 7.43 0.95 6.32
C ALA A 90 6.38 2.07 6.41
N GLU A 91 6.35 3.01 5.46
CA GLU A 91 5.32 4.04 5.45
C GLU A 91 4.04 3.53 4.77
N ILE A 92 2.93 4.16 5.16
CA ILE A 92 1.59 3.81 4.68
C ILE A 92 1.18 4.79 3.58
N VAL A 93 0.53 4.26 2.55
CA VAL A 93 0.04 5.07 1.43
C VAL A 93 -1.46 4.86 1.25
N ALA A 94 -2.16 5.93 0.86
CA ALA A 94 -3.59 5.95 0.56
C ALA A 94 -4.52 5.75 1.76
N ALA A 95 -4.01 5.73 2.99
CA ALA A 95 -4.84 5.54 4.18
C ALA A 95 -5.86 6.66 4.36
N ALA A 96 -5.43 7.91 4.20
CA ALA A 96 -6.30 9.07 4.41
C ALA A 96 -7.49 9.05 3.43
N GLN A 97 -7.25 8.75 2.17
CA GLN A 97 -8.31 8.74 1.17
C GLN A 97 -9.23 7.53 1.31
N SER A 98 -8.65 6.35 1.51
CA SER A 98 -9.42 5.11 1.57
C SER A 98 -10.25 4.99 2.84
N LEU A 99 -9.81 5.56 3.96
CA LEU A 99 -10.52 5.48 5.24
C LEU A 99 -11.43 6.68 5.50
N SER A 100 -11.29 7.78 4.78
CA SER A 100 -12.11 8.99 4.98
C SER A 100 -13.48 8.93 4.33
N GLY A 101 -13.78 7.86 3.58
CA GLY A 101 -15.01 7.76 2.84
C GLY A 101 -14.94 8.35 1.44
N ALA A 102 -13.78 8.75 0.97
CA ALA A 102 -13.60 9.16 -0.42
C ALA A 102 -13.87 7.98 -1.35
N GLU A 103 -14.60 8.23 -2.43
CA GLU A 103 -14.92 7.17 -3.39
C GLU A 103 -13.78 6.90 -4.34
N THR A 104 -13.03 7.95 -4.71
CA THR A 104 -11.95 7.85 -5.69
C THR A 104 -10.69 8.52 -5.19
N MET A 105 -9.56 8.11 -5.76
CA MET A 105 -8.26 8.72 -5.49
C MET A 105 -8.20 10.11 -6.12
N SER A 106 -7.64 11.07 -5.39
CA SER A 106 -7.39 12.41 -5.89
C SER A 106 -5.93 12.64 -6.28
N VAL A 107 -5.12 11.63 -6.12
CA VAL A 107 -3.67 11.69 -6.41
C VAL A 107 -3.23 10.41 -7.10
N ASP A 108 -2.08 10.46 -7.76
CA ASP A 108 -1.42 9.30 -8.33
C ASP A 108 -0.33 8.82 -7.37
N VAL A 109 -0.15 7.51 -7.28
CA VAL A 109 0.94 6.88 -6.51
C VAL A 109 1.80 6.11 -7.50
N GLU A 110 3.06 6.52 -7.64
CA GLU A 110 3.98 5.96 -8.62
C GLU A 110 5.25 5.45 -7.96
N ALA A 111 5.86 4.42 -8.56
CA ALA A 111 7.12 3.88 -8.08
C ALA A 111 8.31 4.69 -8.60
N ASP A 112 9.10 5.24 -7.68
CA ASP A 112 10.33 5.96 -8.02
C ASP A 112 11.51 5.02 -8.26
N GLU A 113 11.41 3.80 -7.76
CA GLU A 113 12.35 2.71 -7.99
C GLU A 113 11.60 1.39 -7.86
N ASP A 114 12.25 0.28 -8.16
CA ASP A 114 11.64 -1.03 -8.01
C ASP A 114 11.17 -1.19 -6.57
N SER A 115 9.88 -1.48 -6.39
CA SER A 115 9.22 -1.43 -5.09
C SER A 115 8.39 -2.66 -4.83
N ASP A 116 8.18 -2.92 -3.56
CA ASP A 116 7.39 -4.03 -3.07
C ASP A 116 6.37 -3.47 -2.08
N VAL A 117 5.09 -3.68 -2.35
CA VAL A 117 4.00 -3.06 -1.58
C VAL A 117 3.05 -4.14 -1.08
N LEU A 118 2.64 -4.00 0.17
CA LEU A 118 1.58 -4.83 0.75
C LEU A 118 0.27 -4.06 0.64
N LEU A 119 -0.74 -4.63 -0.03
CA LEU A 119 -2.04 -3.99 -0.21
C LEU A 119 -3.11 -4.69 0.62
N VAL A 120 -3.93 -3.89 1.28
CA VAL A 120 -5.06 -4.37 2.08
C VAL A 120 -6.31 -3.59 1.67
N LYS A 121 -7.41 -4.29 1.45
CA LYS A 121 -8.68 -3.62 1.16
C LYS A 121 -9.25 -3.00 2.42
N THR A 122 -9.80 -1.79 2.30
CA THR A 122 -10.34 -1.06 3.44
C THR A 122 -11.54 -1.76 4.07
N ASP A 123 -12.37 -2.42 3.28
CA ASP A 123 -13.51 -3.15 3.81
C ASP A 123 -13.09 -4.28 4.76
N ARG A 124 -11.93 -4.87 4.52
CA ARG A 124 -11.38 -5.90 5.41
C ARG A 124 -10.85 -5.31 6.71
N ILE A 125 -10.33 -4.08 6.69
CA ILE A 125 -9.86 -3.40 7.90
C ILE A 125 -11.04 -2.98 8.78
N LEU A 126 -12.13 -2.54 8.17
CA LEU A 126 -13.30 -2.06 8.88
C LEU A 126 -14.21 -3.19 9.36
N SER A 127 -14.00 -4.41 8.90
CA SER A 127 -14.75 -5.58 9.33
C SER A 127 -13.97 -6.37 10.38
N PRO A 128 -14.66 -6.94 11.40
CA PRO A 128 -13.97 -7.79 12.37
C PRO A 128 -13.34 -9.00 11.71
N CYS A 129 -12.18 -9.39 12.23
CA CYS A 129 -11.49 -10.57 11.79
C CYS A 129 -11.63 -11.69 12.81
#